data_53cb9823146599fe911758e0ab67761a
#
_entry.id   53cb9823146599fe911758e0ab67761a
#
_cell.length_a   1.000
_cell.length_b   1.000
_cell.length_c   1.000
_cell.angle_alpha   90.00
_cell.angle_beta   90.00
_cell.angle_gamma   90.00
#
_symmetry.space_group_name_H-M   'P 1'
#
loop_
_entity.id
_entity.type
_entity.pdbx_description
1 polymer ?
#
loop_
_entity_poly.entity_id
_entity_poly.type
_entity_poly.pdbx_seq_one_letter_code
_entity_poly.pdbx_strand_id
1 'polypeptide(L)'
;MKIKKIELNNFKRFTHLLVENIPDTAKLVILVGPNGSGKTSFMEAMNHYYKYAGYGDIGDYYYLSKTGNNKSFNYHSWFEQTTKLVDVEFYDTTFPNTIGNHDDIKGHFYFRSAYRNEPDFQIQSMQKQEDPTRKVRLSSLIQNDQTVSTNYQRLIADTISSIYDSANDMKSVADLRNELVGKIQIAIQRVFEDLKFSSLGEPLQNGNFYFTKGTTENFSYRNLSAGEKSAFDLILDMVVQSRYYPDAIYCIDEPETHMHTKLQGKVLRELYSLIPGQSQLWLSTHSIGMLQEAEEIEKEQPGTVVFLDFGGRDFDTDQVICPAKIGKAVMEKFYELAFGDFAKLMLPKVIVFCEGDPNGGKRKDFDKTIYTTIFADTHPEAFFISGGSCNDIENIERTHGEIMSTLLKNTQVIKVVDRDDRSPQEISDLAAKGIKVLKERNLESYVFDDTVIKKLCETAGKAGEFNECIREKNEALNASIARGNAPDDYKSPRGDICNALKKHLALTKCGNIPETFIRDTLTPLITPDMDVYKRLEEEIFGDNNNGGTPNEQTKI
;
A
#
# COMPACT_ATOMS: atom_id res chain seq x y z
N MET A 1 26.47 8.86 4.37
CA MET A 1 27.17 7.85 3.52
C MET A 1 26.24 7.30 2.47
N LYS A 2 26.69 7.14 1.20
CA LYS A 2 25.84 6.62 0.11
C LYS A 2 26.60 5.68 -0.80
N ILE A 3 25.97 4.54 -1.10
CA ILE A 3 26.49 3.54 -2.01
C ILE A 3 26.19 3.96 -3.44
N LYS A 4 27.19 3.84 -4.33
CA LYS A 4 27.11 4.11 -5.76
C LYS A 4 27.01 2.82 -6.57
N LYS A 5 27.78 1.79 -6.20
CA LYS A 5 27.91 0.52 -6.92
C LYS A 5 28.21 -0.62 -5.95
N ILE A 6 27.68 -1.80 -6.23
CA ILE A 6 28.01 -3.04 -5.53
C ILE A 6 28.26 -4.13 -6.57
N GLU A 7 29.35 -4.88 -6.40
CA GLU A 7 29.70 -5.99 -7.26
C GLU A 7 29.92 -7.25 -6.41
N LEU A 8 29.26 -8.32 -6.78
CA LEU A 8 29.32 -9.61 -6.12
C LEU A 8 29.88 -10.65 -7.07
N ASN A 9 30.91 -11.38 -6.63
CA ASN A 9 31.54 -12.45 -7.39
C ASN A 9 31.47 -13.74 -6.60
N ASN A 10 30.87 -14.79 -7.18
CA ASN A 10 30.76 -16.11 -6.56
C ASN A 10 30.22 -16.07 -5.12
N PHE A 11 29.24 -15.19 -4.86
CA PHE A 11 28.67 -14.96 -3.54
C PHE A 11 27.29 -15.63 -3.40
N LYS A 12 27.16 -16.59 -2.50
CA LYS A 12 25.90 -17.34 -2.26
C LYS A 12 25.27 -17.84 -3.55
N ARG A 13 24.10 -17.31 -3.95
CA ARG A 13 23.46 -17.70 -5.19
C ARG A 13 23.98 -16.97 -6.44
N PHE A 14 24.77 -15.92 -6.27
CA PHE A 14 25.22 -15.08 -7.37
C PHE A 14 26.52 -15.59 -7.96
N THR A 15 26.54 -15.87 -9.26
CA THR A 15 27.80 -16.13 -10.00
C THR A 15 28.54 -14.81 -10.17
N HIS A 16 27.89 -13.84 -10.79
CA HIS A 16 28.35 -12.46 -10.87
C HIS A 16 27.12 -11.55 -10.87
N LEU A 17 27.07 -10.60 -9.96
CA LEU A 17 26.01 -9.60 -9.88
C LEU A 17 26.62 -8.21 -9.74
N LEU A 18 26.28 -7.34 -10.68
CA LEU A 18 26.62 -5.93 -10.67
C LEU A 18 25.37 -5.11 -10.40
N VAL A 19 25.38 -4.33 -9.32
CA VAL A 19 24.37 -3.29 -9.05
C VAL A 19 25.05 -1.95 -9.22
N GLU A 20 24.62 -1.15 -10.19
CA GLU A 20 25.26 0.11 -10.53
C GLU A 20 24.26 1.24 -10.80
N ASN A 21 24.78 2.46 -10.97
CA ASN A 21 23.99 3.65 -11.28
C ASN A 21 22.99 4.04 -10.18
N ILE A 22 23.24 3.69 -8.92
CA ILE A 22 22.43 4.16 -7.78
C ILE A 22 22.66 5.67 -7.66
N PRO A 23 21.63 6.53 -7.77
CA PRO A 23 21.85 7.98 -7.72
C PRO A 23 22.24 8.44 -6.30
N ASP A 24 23.03 9.51 -6.22
CA ASP A 24 23.43 10.12 -4.94
C ASP A 24 22.26 10.76 -4.18
N THR A 25 21.17 11.08 -4.90
CA THR A 25 19.92 11.56 -4.32
C THR A 25 19.15 10.46 -3.59
N ALA A 26 19.40 9.17 -3.91
CA ALA A 26 18.67 8.05 -3.31
C ALA A 26 18.86 8.03 -1.80
N LYS A 27 17.75 8.15 -1.07
CA LYS A 27 17.65 7.99 0.38
C LYS A 27 17.00 6.65 0.74
N LEU A 28 16.09 6.15 -0.10
CA LEU A 28 15.42 4.87 0.05
C LEU A 28 15.73 3.96 -1.13
N VAL A 29 16.31 2.79 -0.85
CA VAL A 29 16.61 1.74 -1.85
C VAL A 29 15.84 0.49 -1.47
N ILE A 30 14.96 0.04 -2.34
CA ILE A 30 14.09 -1.11 -2.08
C ILE A 30 14.47 -2.27 -3.00
N LEU A 31 14.82 -3.40 -2.39
CA LEU A 31 15.04 -4.66 -3.09
C LEU A 31 13.69 -5.37 -3.23
N VAL A 32 13.28 -5.58 -4.46
CA VAL A 32 11.99 -6.20 -4.78
C VAL A 32 12.17 -7.53 -5.50
N GLY A 33 11.28 -8.49 -5.24
CA GLY A 33 11.31 -9.81 -5.88
C GLY A 33 10.64 -10.88 -5.04
N PRO A 34 10.34 -12.06 -5.61
CA PRO A 34 9.72 -13.17 -4.90
C PRO A 34 10.62 -13.73 -3.79
N ASN A 35 10.02 -14.57 -2.92
CA ASN A 35 10.80 -15.33 -1.95
C ASN A 35 11.85 -16.19 -2.67
N GLY A 36 13.06 -16.24 -2.12
CA GLY A 36 14.17 -16.95 -2.74
C GLY A 36 14.84 -16.22 -3.92
N SER A 37 14.45 -14.98 -4.28
CA SER A 37 15.09 -14.20 -5.36
C SER A 37 16.49 -13.68 -5.00
N GLY A 38 16.93 -13.81 -3.75
CA GLY A 38 18.29 -13.43 -3.34
C GLY A 38 18.41 -12.09 -2.61
N LYS A 39 17.29 -11.42 -2.26
CA LYS A 39 17.30 -10.13 -1.54
C LYS A 39 18.10 -10.20 -0.22
N THR A 40 17.78 -11.16 0.64
CA THR A 40 18.52 -11.39 1.89
C THR A 40 19.99 -11.73 1.61
N SER A 41 20.29 -12.54 0.58
CA SER A 41 21.67 -12.87 0.19
C SER A 41 22.45 -11.63 -0.25
N PHE A 42 21.79 -10.69 -0.93
CA PHE A 42 22.40 -9.42 -1.30
C PHE A 42 22.68 -8.53 -0.09
N MET A 43 21.73 -8.44 0.85
CA MET A 43 21.97 -7.71 2.11
C MET A 43 23.07 -8.36 2.95
N GLU A 44 23.20 -9.70 2.93
CA GLU A 44 24.31 -10.40 3.58
C GLU A 44 25.66 -10.09 2.93
N ALA A 45 25.69 -9.80 1.63
CA ALA A 45 26.92 -9.33 0.99
C ALA A 45 27.35 -7.96 1.54
N MET A 46 26.42 -7.05 1.77
CA MET A 46 26.71 -5.76 2.42
C MET A 46 27.17 -5.95 3.87
N ASN A 47 26.56 -6.89 4.62
CA ASN A 47 27.00 -7.23 5.97
C ASN A 47 28.40 -7.89 5.97
N HIS A 48 28.71 -8.72 4.98
CA HIS A 48 30.04 -9.29 4.81
C HIS A 48 31.08 -8.19 4.54
N TYR A 49 30.79 -7.25 3.63
CA TYR A 49 31.66 -6.09 3.39
C TYR A 49 31.91 -5.30 4.69
N TYR A 50 30.87 -4.98 5.44
CA TYR A 50 30.95 -4.26 6.70
C TYR A 50 31.85 -4.95 7.74
N LYS A 51 31.69 -6.27 7.91
CA LYS A 51 32.49 -7.08 8.82
C LYS A 51 33.94 -7.14 8.38
N TYR A 52 34.14 -7.34 7.09
CA TYR A 52 35.42 -7.45 6.47
C TYR A 52 36.24 -6.15 6.55
N ALA A 53 35.66 -5.03 6.10
CA ALA A 53 36.35 -3.74 6.09
C ALA A 53 36.46 -3.12 7.49
N GLY A 54 35.41 -3.21 8.32
CA GLY A 54 35.38 -2.57 9.63
C GLY A 54 36.08 -3.36 10.75
N TYR A 55 36.03 -4.70 10.72
CA TYR A 55 36.47 -5.53 11.83
C TYR A 55 37.53 -6.59 11.45
N GLY A 56 37.88 -6.68 10.17
CA GLY A 56 38.77 -7.71 9.68
C GLY A 56 38.19 -9.13 9.77
N ASP A 57 36.88 -9.26 9.90
CA ASP A 57 36.18 -10.55 9.97
C ASP A 57 35.87 -11.06 8.55
N ILE A 58 36.60 -12.07 8.14
CA ILE A 58 36.52 -12.66 6.82
C ILE A 58 35.29 -13.57 6.67
N GLY A 59 34.70 -13.98 7.78
CA GLY A 59 33.52 -14.86 7.79
C GLY A 59 33.82 -16.30 7.36
N ASP A 60 32.77 -17.10 7.19
CA ASP A 60 32.85 -18.48 6.70
C ASP A 60 32.75 -18.49 5.17
N TYR A 61 33.89 -18.73 4.51
CA TYR A 61 33.97 -18.78 3.06
C TYR A 61 33.04 -19.84 2.45
N TYR A 62 32.91 -21.00 3.08
CA TYR A 62 32.03 -22.06 2.56
C TYR A 62 30.58 -21.72 2.63
N TYR A 63 30.19 -20.94 3.62
CA TYR A 63 28.83 -20.42 3.74
C TYR A 63 28.54 -19.28 2.74
N LEU A 64 29.53 -18.45 2.46
CA LEU A 64 29.40 -17.24 1.64
C LEU A 64 29.61 -17.52 0.15
N SER A 65 30.47 -18.49 -0.20
CA SER A 65 30.78 -18.80 -1.60
C SER A 65 29.70 -19.66 -2.26
N LYS A 66 29.34 -19.33 -3.50
CA LYS A 66 28.41 -20.13 -4.32
C LYS A 66 28.98 -21.49 -4.67
N THR A 67 30.21 -21.52 -5.10
CA THR A 67 30.94 -22.76 -5.41
C THR A 67 31.89 -23.08 -4.29
N GLY A 68 31.40 -23.75 -3.26
CA GLY A 68 32.27 -24.32 -2.20
C GLY A 68 33.23 -25.31 -2.81
N ASN A 69 34.34 -24.83 -3.41
CA ASN A 69 35.32 -25.69 -4.03
C ASN A 69 36.13 -26.38 -2.97
N ASN A 70 36.12 -27.71 -2.98
CA ASN A 70 37.01 -28.65 -2.28
C ASN A 70 38.49 -28.53 -2.68
N LYS A 71 38.95 -27.36 -3.16
CA LYS A 71 40.38 -27.16 -3.41
C LYS A 71 41.05 -26.88 -2.08
N SER A 72 42.07 -27.63 -1.81
CA SER A 72 42.94 -27.57 -0.62
C SER A 72 43.05 -26.13 -0.10
N PHE A 73 42.61 -25.94 1.13
CA PHE A 73 42.60 -24.66 1.83
C PHE A 73 44.02 -24.12 1.92
N ASN A 74 44.37 -23.17 1.05
CA ASN A 74 45.60 -22.43 1.14
C ASN A 74 45.25 -21.03 1.66
N TYR A 75 45.73 -20.67 2.83
CA TYR A 75 45.41 -19.41 3.52
C TYR A 75 45.64 -18.17 2.64
N HIS A 76 46.68 -18.15 1.82
CA HIS A 76 46.94 -17.03 0.92
C HIS A 76 45.95 -16.96 -0.25
N SER A 77 45.64 -18.09 -0.88
CA SER A 77 44.68 -18.10 -1.97
C SER A 77 43.24 -17.87 -1.50
N TRP A 78 42.96 -18.26 -0.26
CA TRP A 78 41.67 -18.00 0.37
C TRP A 78 41.49 -16.50 0.69
N PHE A 79 42.50 -15.84 1.20
CA PHE A 79 42.50 -14.41 1.46
C PHE A 79 42.28 -13.60 0.19
N GLU A 80 42.95 -13.91 -0.91
CA GLU A 80 42.72 -13.27 -2.21
C GLU A 80 41.32 -13.56 -2.77
N GLN A 81 40.78 -14.75 -2.56
CA GLN A 81 39.43 -15.12 -3.02
C GLN A 81 38.33 -14.42 -2.22
N THR A 82 38.45 -14.32 -0.90
CA THR A 82 37.48 -13.64 -0.07
C THR A 82 37.42 -12.14 -0.30
N THR A 83 38.56 -11.51 -0.63
CA THR A 83 38.63 -10.08 -0.96
C THR A 83 37.84 -9.72 -2.24
N LYS A 84 37.59 -10.71 -3.08
CA LYS A 84 36.86 -10.51 -4.37
C LYS A 84 35.38 -10.90 -4.31
N LEU A 85 34.88 -11.41 -3.18
CA LEU A 85 33.48 -11.82 -3.08
C LEU A 85 32.52 -10.63 -3.17
N VAL A 86 32.89 -9.51 -2.54
CA VAL A 86 32.04 -8.31 -2.45
C VAL A 86 32.91 -7.08 -2.60
N ASP A 87 32.54 -6.24 -3.53
CA ASP A 87 33.13 -4.93 -3.79
C ASP A 87 32.05 -3.84 -3.68
N VAL A 88 32.32 -2.77 -2.91
CA VAL A 88 31.38 -1.68 -2.68
C VAL A 88 32.04 -0.35 -2.99
N GLU A 89 31.48 0.41 -3.91
CA GLU A 89 31.91 1.76 -4.25
C GLU A 89 30.92 2.78 -3.65
N PHE A 90 31.47 3.76 -2.95
CA PHE A 90 30.73 4.86 -2.36
C PHE A 90 30.87 6.14 -3.18
N TYR A 91 29.96 7.07 -3.02
CA TYR A 91 30.13 8.43 -3.53
C TYR A 91 31.27 9.16 -2.82
N ASP A 92 31.44 8.91 -1.52
CA ASP A 92 32.60 9.38 -0.78
C ASP A 92 33.77 8.42 -0.99
N THR A 93 34.80 8.89 -1.70
CA THR A 93 35.98 8.10 -2.08
C THR A 93 36.96 7.90 -0.93
N THR A 94 36.71 8.45 0.25
CA THR A 94 37.59 8.29 1.42
C THR A 94 37.41 6.92 2.09
N PHE A 95 36.28 6.25 1.84
CA PHE A 95 36.01 4.93 2.44
C PHE A 95 36.82 3.83 1.77
N PRO A 96 37.54 3.02 2.56
CA PRO A 96 38.40 1.98 2.02
C PRO A 96 37.60 0.76 1.57
N ASN A 97 37.99 0.22 0.43
CA ASN A 97 37.50 -1.06 -0.10
C ASN A 97 38.51 -2.20 0.09
N THR A 98 39.18 -2.21 1.25
CA THR A 98 40.22 -3.16 1.61
C THR A 98 39.94 -3.80 2.96
N ILE A 99 40.52 -4.99 3.19
CA ILE A 99 40.49 -5.60 4.53
C ILE A 99 41.19 -4.68 5.52
N GLY A 100 40.52 -4.46 6.64
CA GLY A 100 41.15 -3.69 7.70
C GLY A 100 40.28 -3.64 8.96
N ASN A 101 40.81 -2.97 9.94
CA ASN A 101 40.08 -2.56 11.12
C ASN A 101 39.89 -1.05 11.02
N HIS A 102 39.07 -0.66 10.04
CA HIS A 102 38.79 0.74 9.74
C HIS A 102 37.67 1.24 10.62
N ASP A 103 38.02 2.00 11.66
CA ASP A 103 37.04 2.53 12.62
C ASP A 103 35.96 3.39 11.93
N ASP A 104 36.32 4.06 10.85
CA ASP A 104 35.40 4.90 10.06
C ASP A 104 34.25 4.11 9.44
N ILE A 105 34.40 2.81 9.17
CA ILE A 105 33.34 1.95 8.62
C ILE A 105 32.37 1.51 9.72
N LYS A 106 32.82 1.36 10.96
CA LYS A 106 32.03 0.76 12.05
C LYS A 106 30.74 1.52 12.37
N GLY A 107 30.76 2.84 12.25
CA GLY A 107 29.58 3.70 12.47
C GLY A 107 28.70 3.91 11.23
N HIS A 108 29.02 3.28 10.09
CA HIS A 108 28.38 3.60 8.81
C HIS A 108 27.49 2.50 8.24
N PHE A 109 27.33 1.39 8.96
CA PHE A 109 26.40 0.33 8.57
C PHE A 109 25.59 -0.14 9.76
N TYR A 110 24.30 -0.26 9.53
CA TYR A 110 23.36 -0.76 10.51
C TYR A 110 22.47 -1.84 9.90
N PHE A 111 22.40 -3.01 10.50
CA PHE A 111 21.67 -4.16 9.98
C PHE A 111 20.57 -4.62 10.92
N ARG A 112 19.41 -4.96 10.36
CA ARG A 112 18.28 -5.62 11.04
C ARG A 112 17.90 -6.88 10.28
N SER A 113 17.80 -7.98 11.01
CA SER A 113 17.31 -9.26 10.52
C SER A 113 15.77 -9.28 10.44
N ALA A 114 15.24 -10.13 9.55
CA ALA A 114 13.82 -10.49 9.53
C ALA A 114 13.42 -11.31 10.78
N TYR A 115 14.36 -12.02 11.39
CA TYR A 115 14.14 -12.87 12.57
C TYR A 115 14.24 -12.04 13.85
N ARG A 116 13.10 -11.82 14.50
CA ARG A 116 12.98 -10.98 15.71
C ARG A 116 12.34 -11.80 16.82
N ASN A 117 13.01 -11.85 17.99
CA ASN A 117 12.49 -12.53 19.17
C ASN A 117 11.68 -11.60 20.05
N GLU A 118 10.78 -12.18 20.84
CA GLU A 118 10.09 -11.46 21.89
C GLU A 118 11.10 -10.97 22.94
N PRO A 119 11.13 -9.66 23.27
CA PRO A 119 12.14 -9.10 24.15
C PRO A 119 11.89 -9.44 25.61
N ASP A 120 12.97 -9.61 26.37
CA ASP A 120 12.95 -9.63 27.84
C ASP A 120 13.39 -8.26 28.35
N PHE A 121 12.53 -7.61 29.14
CA PHE A 121 12.80 -6.29 29.73
C PHE A 121 13.28 -6.35 31.17
N GLN A 122 13.51 -7.54 31.75
CA GLN A 122 14.01 -7.65 33.12
C GLN A 122 15.47 -7.20 33.20
N ILE A 123 15.71 -6.18 34.02
CA ILE A 123 17.04 -5.66 34.28
C ILE A 123 17.54 -6.27 35.60
N GLN A 124 18.46 -7.23 35.47
CA GLN A 124 19.11 -7.84 36.65
C GLN A 124 20.25 -6.98 37.20
N SER A 125 20.89 -6.18 36.33
CA SER A 125 21.95 -5.24 36.72
C SER A 125 21.96 -4.06 35.78
N MET A 126 22.16 -2.85 36.28
CA MET A 126 22.38 -1.66 35.47
C MET A 126 23.86 -1.52 35.14
N GLN A 127 24.20 -1.71 33.90
CA GLN A 127 25.54 -1.44 33.39
C GLN A 127 25.44 -0.52 32.19
N LYS A 128 26.46 0.34 32.01
CA LYS A 128 26.58 1.13 30.78
C LYS A 128 26.64 0.18 29.60
N GLN A 129 25.73 0.32 28.67
CA GLN A 129 25.76 -0.47 27.46
C GLN A 129 26.96 -0.05 26.59
N GLU A 130 27.68 -1.03 26.09
CA GLU A 130 28.78 -0.75 25.15
C GLU A 130 28.26 -0.01 23.91
N ASP A 131 29.11 0.82 23.32
CA ASP A 131 28.84 1.45 22.06
C ASP A 131 28.54 0.37 21.01
N PRO A 132 27.38 0.43 20.32
CA PRO A 132 26.98 -0.61 19.37
C PRO A 132 27.92 -0.74 18.17
N THR A 133 28.75 0.30 17.90
CA THR A 133 29.73 0.27 16.82
C THR A 133 31.01 -0.50 17.16
N ARG A 134 31.23 -0.88 18.43
CA ARG A 134 32.46 -1.59 18.82
C ARG A 134 32.50 -3.06 18.42
N LYS A 135 31.36 -3.69 18.24
CA LYS A 135 31.25 -5.12 17.91
C LYS A 135 30.31 -5.32 16.73
N VAL A 136 30.60 -6.34 15.95
CA VAL A 136 29.66 -6.82 14.93
C VAL A 136 28.35 -7.22 15.62
N ARG A 137 27.25 -6.60 15.23
CA ARG A 137 25.93 -6.85 15.81
C ARG A 137 25.35 -8.19 15.38
N LEU A 138 25.37 -8.47 14.09
CA LEU A 138 24.85 -9.70 13.50
C LEU A 138 25.94 -10.37 12.69
N SER A 139 26.28 -11.62 13.02
CA SER A 139 27.24 -12.39 12.23
C SER A 139 26.62 -12.82 10.88
N SER A 140 25.29 -13.00 10.82
CA SER A 140 24.53 -13.21 9.59
C SER A 140 23.10 -12.68 9.76
N LEU A 141 22.41 -12.35 8.66
CA LEU A 141 21.03 -11.85 8.67
C LEU A 141 19.98 -12.95 8.98
N ILE A 142 20.38 -14.20 9.06
CA ILE A 142 19.52 -15.30 9.52
C ILE A 142 19.52 -15.48 11.04
N GLN A 143 20.29 -14.70 11.76
CA GLN A 143 20.33 -14.76 13.23
C GLN A 143 19.18 -14.00 13.85
N ASN A 144 18.71 -14.53 14.99
CA ASN A 144 17.73 -13.85 15.83
C ASN A 144 18.29 -12.53 16.39
N ASP A 145 17.53 -11.46 16.21
CA ASP A 145 17.88 -10.15 16.68
C ASP A 145 17.19 -9.85 18.03
N GLN A 146 17.98 -9.68 19.09
CA GLN A 146 17.53 -9.41 20.46
C GLN A 146 17.60 -7.92 20.82
N THR A 147 17.59 -7.04 19.85
CA THR A 147 17.89 -5.61 20.02
C THR A 147 16.96 -4.88 20.95
N VAL A 148 15.67 -5.25 20.99
CA VAL A 148 14.67 -4.49 21.76
C VAL A 148 14.97 -4.50 23.25
N SER A 149 15.38 -5.65 23.81
CA SER A 149 15.82 -5.74 25.23
C SER A 149 17.03 -4.84 25.50
N THR A 150 18.00 -4.84 24.59
CA THR A 150 19.20 -3.99 24.69
C THR A 150 18.84 -2.51 24.57
N ASN A 151 17.94 -2.15 23.66
CA ASN A 151 17.47 -0.77 23.50
C ASN A 151 16.73 -0.24 24.73
N TYR A 152 15.94 -1.08 25.40
CA TYR A 152 15.31 -0.73 26.67
C TYR A 152 16.35 -0.36 27.73
N GLN A 153 17.36 -1.23 27.94
CA GLN A 153 18.44 -1.00 28.89
C GLN A 153 19.25 0.25 28.52
N ARG A 154 19.51 0.47 27.22
CA ARG A 154 20.24 1.62 26.69
C ARG A 154 19.48 2.93 26.95
N LEU A 155 18.17 2.97 26.70
CA LEU A 155 17.34 4.15 27.00
C LEU A 155 17.43 4.57 28.46
N ILE A 156 17.38 3.58 29.38
CA ILE A 156 17.47 3.86 30.81
C ILE A 156 18.87 4.34 31.20
N ALA A 157 19.91 3.64 30.72
CA ALA A 157 21.30 4.01 31.01
C ALA A 157 21.63 5.42 30.46
N ASP A 158 21.17 5.75 29.25
CA ASP A 158 21.35 7.07 28.63
C ASP A 158 20.60 8.16 29.42
N THR A 159 19.38 7.86 29.90
CA THR A 159 18.61 8.80 30.72
C THR A 159 19.34 9.11 32.03
N ILE A 160 19.86 8.08 32.70
CA ILE A 160 20.63 8.25 33.91
C ILE A 160 21.93 9.01 33.65
N SER A 161 22.66 8.63 32.60
CA SER A 161 23.91 9.32 32.23
C SER A 161 23.69 10.79 31.94
N SER A 162 22.58 11.16 31.28
CA SER A 162 22.25 12.54 30.94
C SER A 162 21.96 13.40 32.16
N ILE A 163 21.51 12.81 33.28
CA ILE A 163 21.30 13.52 34.56
C ILE A 163 22.61 13.98 35.19
N TYR A 164 23.70 13.23 34.97
CA TYR A 164 25.02 13.53 35.53
C TYR A 164 25.94 14.28 34.53
N ASP A 165 25.44 14.63 33.35
CA ASP A 165 26.16 15.44 32.40
C ASP A 165 25.99 16.93 32.73
N SER A 166 27.10 17.63 33.04
CA SER A 166 27.08 19.04 33.36
C SER A 166 26.50 19.94 32.26
N ALA A 167 26.49 19.51 31.03
CA ALA A 167 25.81 20.19 29.94
C ALA A 167 24.29 20.28 30.13
N ASN A 168 23.75 19.46 31.01
CA ASN A 168 22.31 19.36 31.31
C ASN A 168 21.91 19.94 32.67
N ASP A 169 22.83 20.58 33.41
CA ASP A 169 22.57 21.09 34.77
C ASP A 169 21.35 22.02 34.87
N MET A 170 21.03 22.71 33.77
CA MET A 170 19.87 23.63 33.73
C MET A 170 18.56 22.96 33.30
N LYS A 171 18.59 21.66 32.91
CA LYS A 171 17.39 20.91 32.49
C LYS A 171 16.78 20.18 33.70
N SER A 172 15.46 20.12 33.75
CA SER A 172 14.79 19.24 34.72
C SER A 172 14.92 17.77 34.28
N VAL A 173 14.82 16.86 35.27
CA VAL A 173 14.75 15.41 34.98
C VAL A 173 13.57 15.08 34.06
N ALA A 174 12.48 15.85 34.15
CA ALA A 174 11.33 15.71 33.25
C ALA A 174 11.69 16.08 31.80
N ASP A 175 12.46 17.14 31.58
CA ASP A 175 12.90 17.55 30.25
C ASP A 175 13.81 16.51 29.62
N LEU A 176 14.78 15.98 30.37
CA LEU A 176 15.69 14.93 29.92
C LEU A 176 14.95 13.66 29.54
N ARG A 177 13.99 13.25 30.36
CA ARG A 177 13.13 12.11 30.06
C ARG A 177 12.31 12.37 28.81
N ASN A 178 11.75 13.55 28.64
CA ASN A 178 10.93 13.91 27.48
C ASN A 178 11.74 14.01 26.19
N GLU A 179 13.00 14.42 26.24
CA GLU A 179 13.90 14.39 25.06
C GLU A 179 14.10 12.98 24.49
N LEU A 180 14.20 11.97 25.37
CA LEU A 180 14.42 10.60 24.97
C LEU A 180 13.11 9.88 24.62
N VAL A 181 12.15 9.96 25.52
CA VAL A 181 10.86 9.28 25.41
C VAL A 181 9.95 10.00 24.42
N GLY A 182 10.02 11.34 24.35
CA GLY A 182 9.18 12.14 23.46
C GLY A 182 9.34 11.80 21.96
N LYS A 183 10.57 11.49 21.53
CA LYS A 183 10.79 11.04 20.14
C LYS A 183 10.06 9.74 19.82
N ILE A 184 10.08 8.79 20.77
CA ILE A 184 9.36 7.52 20.64
C ILE A 184 7.85 7.78 20.64
N GLN A 185 7.35 8.65 21.53
CA GLN A 185 5.93 9.01 21.59
C GLN A 185 5.43 9.61 20.29
N ILE A 186 6.17 10.56 19.71
CA ILE A 186 5.83 11.21 18.45
C ILE A 186 5.82 10.18 17.31
N ALA A 187 6.83 9.32 17.21
CA ALA A 187 6.93 8.31 16.18
C ALA A 187 5.78 7.30 16.26
N ILE A 188 5.44 6.84 17.47
CA ILE A 188 4.31 5.92 17.69
C ILE A 188 2.97 6.57 17.34
N GLN A 189 2.76 7.85 17.69
CA GLN A 189 1.51 8.57 17.38
C GLN A 189 1.30 8.80 15.87
N ARG A 190 2.37 8.86 15.06
CA ARG A 190 2.27 8.96 13.60
C ARG A 190 1.85 7.65 12.95
N VAL A 191 2.24 6.53 13.56
CA VAL A 191 2.01 5.20 13.02
C VAL A 191 0.68 4.61 13.50
N PHE A 192 0.35 4.78 14.79
CA PHE A 192 -0.84 4.21 15.39
C PHE A 192 -1.88 5.27 15.76
N GLU A 193 -3.14 4.99 15.49
CA GLU A 193 -4.26 5.90 15.79
C GLU A 193 -4.75 5.76 17.24
N ASP A 194 -4.73 4.54 17.75
CA ASP A 194 -5.30 4.16 19.05
C ASP A 194 -4.26 3.78 20.12
N LEU A 195 -2.97 3.77 19.75
CA LEU A 195 -1.88 3.38 20.63
C LEU A 195 -0.97 4.57 20.93
N LYS A 196 -0.79 4.91 22.20
CA LYS A 196 0.10 5.97 22.66
C LYS A 196 1.09 5.41 23.66
N PHE A 197 2.37 5.67 23.45
CA PHE A 197 3.39 5.29 24.42
C PHE A 197 3.27 6.15 25.68
N SER A 198 3.20 5.53 26.87
CA SER A 198 2.94 6.21 28.14
C SER A 198 4.18 6.27 29.03
N SER A 199 4.83 5.14 29.31
CA SER A 199 5.95 5.08 30.23
C SER A 199 6.83 3.84 30.07
N LEU A 200 8.02 3.89 30.70
CA LEU A 200 8.96 2.76 30.82
C LEU A 200 8.70 1.91 32.07
N GLY A 201 7.68 2.25 32.88
CA GLY A 201 7.45 1.63 34.17
C GLY A 201 8.54 1.96 35.21
N GLU A 202 8.68 1.10 36.20
CA GLU A 202 9.78 1.15 37.18
C GLU A 202 10.91 0.21 36.72
N PRO A 203 12.00 0.74 36.14
CA PRO A 203 13.00 -0.07 35.43
C PRO A 203 13.64 -1.17 36.25
N LEU A 204 13.81 -0.95 37.56
CA LEU A 204 14.47 -1.89 38.49
C LEU A 204 13.51 -2.89 39.15
N GLN A 205 12.20 -2.74 38.97
CA GLN A 205 11.20 -3.64 39.56
C GLN A 205 10.42 -4.40 38.46
N ASN A 206 9.69 -3.66 37.64
CA ASN A 206 8.80 -4.19 36.60
C ASN A 206 9.03 -3.47 35.27
N GLY A 207 10.30 -3.36 34.87
CA GLY A 207 10.67 -2.70 33.64
C GLY A 207 9.89 -3.25 32.47
N ASN A 208 9.17 -2.36 31.75
CA ASN A 208 8.37 -2.69 30.59
C ASN A 208 8.01 -1.39 29.85
N PHE A 209 7.56 -1.53 28.61
CA PHE A 209 6.90 -0.45 27.91
C PHE A 209 5.40 -0.48 28.20
N TYR A 210 4.86 0.66 28.62
CA TYR A 210 3.44 0.84 28.87
C TYR A 210 2.84 1.83 27.88
N PHE A 211 1.60 1.56 27.50
CA PHE A 211 0.86 2.32 26.51
C PHE A 211 -0.52 2.72 27.06
N THR A 212 -1.13 3.69 26.42
CA THR A 212 -2.58 3.91 26.46
C THR A 212 -3.16 3.41 25.16
N LYS A 213 -4.17 2.52 25.22
CA LYS A 213 -4.85 1.97 24.05
C LYS A 213 -6.36 2.18 24.17
N GLY A 214 -6.91 3.08 23.34
CA GLY A 214 -8.28 3.54 23.50
C GLY A 214 -8.50 4.17 24.88
N THR A 215 -9.35 3.58 25.70
CA THR A 215 -9.64 4.00 27.09
C THR A 215 -8.79 3.27 28.14
N THR A 216 -7.97 2.30 27.74
CA THR A 216 -7.18 1.48 28.66
C THR A 216 -5.83 2.14 28.91
N GLU A 217 -5.57 2.51 30.14
CA GLU A 217 -4.28 3.00 30.62
C GLU A 217 -3.37 1.85 31.10
N ASN A 218 -2.06 2.08 31.10
CA ASN A 218 -1.03 1.11 31.52
C ASN A 218 -1.11 -0.23 30.75
N PHE A 219 -1.45 -0.17 29.46
CA PHE A 219 -1.47 -1.33 28.60
C PHE A 219 -0.04 -1.81 28.33
N SER A 220 0.30 -3.00 28.83
CA SER A 220 1.66 -3.54 28.74
C SER A 220 2.04 -3.93 27.32
N TYR A 221 3.32 -3.75 26.94
CA TYR A 221 3.90 -4.26 25.68
C TYR A 221 3.53 -5.74 25.41
N ARG A 222 3.52 -6.58 26.44
CA ARG A 222 3.19 -8.00 26.30
C ARG A 222 1.79 -8.23 25.70
N ASN A 223 0.88 -7.29 25.91
CA ASN A 223 -0.50 -7.36 25.44
C ASN A 223 -0.68 -6.79 24.01
N LEU A 224 0.36 -6.18 23.43
CA LEU A 224 0.32 -5.74 22.04
C LEU A 224 0.18 -6.94 21.10
N SER A 225 -0.52 -6.75 19.98
CA SER A 225 -0.56 -7.72 18.90
C SER A 225 0.84 -7.89 18.27
N ALA A 226 1.06 -9.00 17.57
CA ALA A 226 2.35 -9.26 16.89
C ALA A 226 2.74 -8.12 15.93
N GLY A 227 1.79 -7.57 15.18
CA GLY A 227 2.03 -6.45 14.28
C GLY A 227 2.39 -5.15 15.00
N GLU A 228 1.72 -4.83 16.12
CA GLU A 228 2.05 -3.67 16.94
C GLU A 228 3.42 -3.82 17.59
N LYS A 229 3.77 -5.00 18.10
CA LYS A 229 5.11 -5.31 18.63
C LYS A 229 6.17 -5.11 17.57
N SER A 230 5.98 -5.70 16.39
CA SER A 230 6.95 -5.61 15.28
C SER A 230 7.19 -4.16 14.82
N ALA A 231 6.12 -3.37 14.70
CA ALA A 231 6.23 -1.96 14.33
C ALA A 231 6.90 -1.13 15.43
N PHE A 232 6.49 -1.32 16.70
CA PHE A 232 7.10 -0.63 17.84
C PHE A 232 8.59 -0.93 17.95
N ASP A 233 8.98 -2.18 17.81
CA ASP A 233 10.37 -2.63 17.92
C ASP A 233 11.28 -2.00 16.86
N LEU A 234 10.80 -1.89 15.63
CA LEU A 234 11.53 -1.21 14.55
C LEU A 234 11.67 0.30 14.82
N ILE A 235 10.59 0.95 15.22
CA ILE A 235 10.59 2.39 15.51
C ILE A 235 11.51 2.70 16.71
N LEU A 236 11.37 1.95 17.80
CA LEU A 236 12.23 2.07 18.98
C LEU A 236 13.70 1.94 18.60
N ASP A 237 14.01 0.91 17.81
CA ASP A 237 15.36 0.61 17.38
C ASP A 237 15.93 1.77 16.55
N MET A 238 15.19 2.27 15.56
CA MET A 238 15.63 3.40 14.75
C MET A 238 15.82 4.68 15.56
N VAL A 239 14.92 4.97 16.52
CA VAL A 239 15.06 6.15 17.39
C VAL A 239 16.32 6.06 18.27
N VAL A 240 16.63 4.87 18.77
CA VAL A 240 17.81 4.67 19.64
C VAL A 240 19.10 4.65 18.82
N GLN A 241 19.11 3.88 17.72
CA GLN A 241 20.34 3.60 16.98
C GLN A 241 20.78 4.75 16.07
N SER A 242 19.84 5.57 15.58
CA SER A 242 20.18 6.74 14.74
C SER A 242 21.15 7.74 15.42
N ARG A 243 21.32 7.65 16.74
CA ARG A 243 22.29 8.45 17.50
C ARG A 243 23.72 7.95 17.34
N TYR A 244 23.88 6.63 17.17
CA TYR A 244 25.18 5.99 17.01
C TYR A 244 25.61 5.86 15.56
N TYR A 245 24.64 5.97 14.64
CA TYR A 245 24.81 5.83 13.20
C TYR A 245 24.28 7.09 12.46
N PRO A 246 24.89 8.28 12.69
CA PRO A 246 24.35 9.55 12.16
C PRO A 246 24.48 9.69 10.64
N ASP A 247 25.40 8.93 10.01
CA ASP A 247 25.64 8.91 8.57
C ASP A 247 25.90 7.46 8.12
N ALA A 248 24.83 6.68 7.96
CA ALA A 248 24.96 5.24 7.76
C ALA A 248 24.04 4.69 6.66
N ILE A 249 24.41 3.48 6.22
CA ILE A 249 23.57 2.61 5.41
C ILE A 249 22.77 1.72 6.36
N TYR A 250 21.49 1.95 6.43
CA TYR A 250 20.54 1.16 7.24
C TYR A 250 19.95 0.05 6.38
N CYS A 251 20.26 -1.20 6.70
CA CYS A 251 19.77 -2.37 5.99
C CYS A 251 18.75 -3.10 6.86
N ILE A 252 17.51 -3.17 6.43
CA ILE A 252 16.42 -3.85 7.16
C ILE A 252 15.81 -4.92 6.25
N ASP A 253 15.93 -6.18 6.67
CA ASP A 253 15.38 -7.32 5.95
C ASP A 253 13.93 -7.57 6.40
N GLU A 254 13.01 -7.59 5.45
CA GLU A 254 11.58 -7.86 5.63
C GLU A 254 10.95 -7.10 6.83
N PRO A 255 10.96 -5.75 6.82
CA PRO A 255 10.41 -4.96 7.93
C PRO A 255 8.91 -5.20 8.17
N GLU A 256 8.18 -5.64 7.14
CA GLU A 256 6.73 -5.88 7.16
C GLU A 256 6.26 -7.08 7.96
N THR A 257 7.18 -7.95 8.40
CA THR A 257 6.84 -9.20 9.08
C THR A 257 5.86 -9.00 10.22
N HIS A 258 4.75 -9.76 10.22
CA HIS A 258 3.61 -9.71 11.16
C HIS A 258 2.73 -8.46 11.07
N MET A 259 2.97 -7.50 10.18
CA MET A 259 2.19 -6.28 10.07
C MET A 259 1.07 -6.40 9.03
N HIS A 260 -0.07 -5.78 9.33
CA HIS A 260 -1.14 -5.60 8.33
C HIS A 260 -0.74 -4.54 7.30
N THR A 261 -1.18 -4.70 6.05
CA THR A 261 -0.78 -3.88 4.88
C THR A 261 -0.84 -2.37 5.14
N LYS A 262 -1.92 -1.86 5.75
CA LYS A 262 -2.06 -0.44 6.09
C LYS A 262 -1.02 0.06 7.10
N LEU A 263 -0.60 -0.80 8.04
CA LEU A 263 0.43 -0.47 9.03
C LEU A 263 1.81 -0.44 8.39
N GLN A 264 2.07 -1.33 7.43
CA GLN A 264 3.35 -1.45 6.73
C GLN A 264 3.77 -0.13 6.06
N GLY A 265 2.84 0.55 5.36
CA GLY A 265 3.10 1.86 4.74
C GLY A 265 3.44 2.93 5.78
N LYS A 266 2.65 3.05 6.86
CA LYS A 266 2.91 4.02 7.93
C LYS A 266 4.28 3.80 8.59
N VAL A 267 4.66 2.53 8.80
CA VAL A 267 5.98 2.17 9.36
C VAL A 267 7.08 2.57 8.40
N LEU A 268 6.96 2.30 7.11
CA LEU A 268 7.96 2.73 6.12
C LEU A 268 8.17 4.24 6.15
N ARG A 269 7.08 5.02 6.13
CA ARG A 269 7.17 6.50 6.20
C ARG A 269 7.88 6.96 7.46
N GLU A 270 7.58 6.36 8.61
CA GLU A 270 8.23 6.72 9.86
C GLU A 270 9.72 6.34 9.84
N LEU A 271 10.09 5.13 9.39
CA LEU A 271 11.49 4.73 9.24
C LEU A 271 12.25 5.69 8.33
N TYR A 272 11.69 6.05 7.17
CA TYR A 272 12.26 7.02 6.25
C TYR A 272 12.48 8.39 6.90
N SER A 273 11.56 8.82 7.78
CA SER A 273 11.67 10.10 8.49
C SER A 273 12.71 10.09 9.62
N LEU A 274 12.90 8.93 10.27
CA LEU A 274 13.80 8.77 11.41
C LEU A 274 15.28 8.67 10.99
N ILE A 275 15.58 8.19 9.79
CA ILE A 275 16.98 8.14 9.34
C ILE A 275 17.51 9.54 9.02
N PRO A 276 18.79 9.82 9.35
CA PRO A 276 19.44 11.07 9.02
C PRO A 276 19.44 11.37 7.51
N GLY A 277 19.42 12.64 7.12
CA GLY A 277 19.29 13.04 5.72
C GLY A 277 20.43 12.58 4.79
N GLN A 278 21.63 12.38 5.33
CA GLN A 278 22.80 11.91 4.57
C GLN A 278 22.87 10.37 4.48
N SER A 279 22.05 9.66 5.23
CA SER A 279 21.99 8.21 5.28
C SER A 279 21.17 7.63 4.13
N GLN A 280 21.36 6.32 3.88
CA GLN A 280 20.50 5.54 2.99
C GLN A 280 19.77 4.45 3.78
N LEU A 281 18.48 4.27 3.48
CA LEU A 281 17.67 3.15 3.97
C LEU A 281 17.55 2.11 2.86
N TRP A 282 18.06 0.91 3.12
CA TRP A 282 17.96 -0.24 2.23
C TRP A 282 16.98 -1.25 2.83
N LEU A 283 15.95 -1.58 2.09
CA LEU A 283 14.93 -2.54 2.52
C LEU A 283 14.81 -3.69 1.53
N SER A 284 14.71 -4.91 2.03
CA SER A 284 14.14 -6.00 1.25
C SER A 284 12.66 -6.11 1.59
N THR A 285 11.79 -6.18 0.62
CA THR A 285 10.35 -6.31 0.87
C THR A 285 9.62 -7.01 -0.27
N HIS A 286 8.50 -7.62 0.07
CA HIS A 286 7.47 -8.09 -0.84
C HIS A 286 6.08 -7.51 -0.46
N SER A 287 6.08 -6.47 0.38
CA SER A 287 4.88 -5.81 0.86
C SER A 287 4.35 -4.77 -0.12
N ILE A 288 3.10 -4.94 -0.55
CA ILE A 288 2.38 -3.96 -1.35
C ILE A 288 2.21 -2.64 -0.59
N GLY A 289 1.91 -2.71 0.71
CA GLY A 289 1.73 -1.51 1.53
C GLY A 289 3.00 -0.65 1.62
N MET A 290 4.18 -1.27 1.68
CA MET A 290 5.44 -0.53 1.66
C MET A 290 5.75 0.05 0.28
N LEU A 291 5.41 -0.65 -0.80
CA LEU A 291 5.65 -0.14 -2.15
C LEU A 291 4.75 1.04 -2.49
N GLN A 292 3.48 0.97 -2.12
CA GLN A 292 2.55 2.10 -2.29
C GLN A 292 3.04 3.34 -1.54
N GLU A 293 3.51 3.15 -0.31
CA GLU A 293 4.05 4.26 0.48
C GLU A 293 5.36 4.81 -0.12
N ALA A 294 6.22 3.94 -0.63
CA ALA A 294 7.45 4.35 -1.31
C ALA A 294 7.17 5.15 -2.58
N GLU A 295 6.11 4.82 -3.32
CA GLU A 295 5.63 5.61 -4.45
C GLU A 295 5.15 7.01 -4.03
N GLU A 296 4.41 7.10 -2.93
CA GLU A 296 3.98 8.41 -2.40
C GLU A 296 5.20 9.25 -1.94
N ILE A 297 6.18 8.64 -1.28
CA ILE A 297 7.43 9.32 -0.92
C ILE A 297 8.18 9.83 -2.17
N GLU A 298 8.26 9.03 -3.23
CA GLU A 298 8.91 9.46 -4.49
C GLU A 298 8.14 10.60 -5.17
N LYS A 299 6.80 10.62 -5.12
CA LYS A 299 5.99 11.74 -5.62
C LYS A 299 6.22 13.03 -4.84
N GLU A 300 6.35 12.92 -3.51
CA GLU A 300 6.63 14.07 -2.63
C GLU A 300 8.07 14.58 -2.75
N GLN A 301 9.02 13.67 -2.94
CA GLN A 301 10.46 13.93 -3.00
C GLN A 301 11.10 13.20 -4.19
N PRO A 302 10.94 13.70 -5.42
CA PRO A 302 11.40 13.03 -6.62
C PRO A 302 12.90 12.72 -6.64
N GLY A 303 13.26 11.50 -7.03
CA GLY A 303 14.63 11.03 -7.14
C GLY A 303 15.23 10.50 -5.84
N THR A 304 14.45 10.43 -4.75
CA THR A 304 14.93 9.92 -3.45
C THR A 304 14.64 8.44 -3.24
N VAL A 305 13.77 7.83 -4.05
CA VAL A 305 13.41 6.41 -3.95
C VAL A 305 13.80 5.67 -5.22
N VAL A 306 14.47 4.54 -5.07
CA VAL A 306 14.86 3.66 -6.19
C VAL A 306 14.55 2.21 -5.86
N PHE A 307 14.29 1.42 -6.89
CA PHE A 307 13.99 0.00 -6.80
C PHE A 307 15.04 -0.83 -7.50
N LEU A 308 15.42 -1.93 -6.88
CA LEU A 308 16.30 -2.96 -7.43
C LEU A 308 15.48 -4.23 -7.63
N ASP A 309 15.19 -4.58 -8.88
CA ASP A 309 14.36 -5.74 -9.25
C ASP A 309 15.19 -7.02 -9.32
N PHE A 310 14.97 -7.91 -8.35
CA PHE A 310 15.56 -9.25 -8.24
C PHE A 310 14.65 -10.35 -8.85
N GLY A 311 13.46 -10.00 -9.34
CA GLY A 311 12.50 -10.96 -9.85
C GLY A 311 12.84 -11.48 -11.26
N GLY A 312 12.62 -12.79 -11.49
CA GLY A 312 12.74 -13.41 -12.80
C GLY A 312 14.16 -13.45 -13.39
N ARG A 313 15.20 -13.33 -12.55
CA ARG A 313 16.61 -13.33 -12.98
C ARG A 313 17.28 -14.68 -12.77
N ASP A 314 18.10 -15.06 -13.74
CA ASP A 314 18.99 -16.23 -13.63
C ASP A 314 20.35 -15.82 -13.06
N PHE A 315 20.52 -16.00 -11.74
CA PHE A 315 21.76 -15.68 -11.05
C PHE A 315 22.86 -16.74 -11.19
N ASP A 316 22.66 -17.76 -12.02
CA ASP A 316 23.71 -18.68 -12.44
C ASP A 316 24.54 -18.08 -13.60
N THR A 317 24.08 -16.98 -14.17
CA THR A 317 24.76 -16.18 -15.18
C THR A 317 25.10 -14.78 -14.65
N ASP A 318 25.89 -14.03 -15.41
CA ASP A 318 26.20 -12.64 -15.08
C ASP A 318 24.93 -11.77 -15.18
N GLN A 319 24.67 -10.98 -14.14
CA GLN A 319 23.52 -10.12 -14.06
C GLN A 319 23.91 -8.69 -13.72
N VAL A 320 23.25 -7.74 -14.37
CA VAL A 320 23.34 -6.31 -14.03
C VAL A 320 21.96 -5.83 -13.57
N ILE A 321 21.94 -5.18 -12.42
CA ILE A 321 20.72 -4.53 -11.88
C ILE A 321 21.01 -3.03 -11.81
N CYS A 322 20.21 -2.26 -12.54
CA CYS A 322 20.20 -0.81 -12.44
C CYS A 322 18.94 -0.37 -11.68
N PRO A 323 19.01 0.72 -10.93
CA PRO A 323 17.85 1.31 -10.29
C PRO A 323 16.72 1.59 -11.28
N ALA A 324 15.54 1.11 -10.97
CA ALA A 324 14.32 1.43 -11.69
C ALA A 324 13.51 2.46 -10.89
N LYS A 325 12.93 3.44 -11.57
CA LYS A 325 11.88 4.25 -10.97
C LYS A 325 10.63 3.40 -10.83
N ILE A 326 9.81 3.69 -9.80
CA ILE A 326 8.49 3.08 -9.74
C ILE A 326 7.75 3.47 -11.01
N GLY A 327 7.57 2.50 -11.86
CA GLY A 327 6.76 2.60 -13.04
C GLY A 327 5.76 1.45 -13.03
N LYS A 328 4.80 1.57 -13.92
CA LYS A 328 3.77 0.59 -14.22
C LYS A 328 4.26 -0.87 -14.16
N ALA A 329 5.38 -1.17 -14.82
CA ALA A 329 5.90 -2.54 -14.96
C ALA A 329 6.42 -3.16 -13.65
N VAL A 330 6.98 -2.36 -12.73
CA VAL A 330 7.47 -2.84 -11.43
C VAL A 330 6.30 -3.17 -10.52
N MET A 331 5.27 -2.31 -10.50
CA MET A 331 4.05 -2.54 -9.72
C MET A 331 3.24 -3.73 -10.24
N GLU A 332 3.11 -3.90 -11.56
CA GLU A 332 2.45 -5.08 -12.17
C GLU A 332 3.08 -6.38 -11.73
N LYS A 333 4.41 -6.51 -11.89
CA LYS A 333 5.15 -7.68 -11.43
C LYS A 333 4.94 -7.95 -9.94
N PHE A 334 4.81 -6.89 -9.16
CA PHE A 334 4.63 -7.02 -7.72
C PHE A 334 3.25 -7.52 -7.34
N TYR A 335 2.21 -7.02 -8.01
CA TYR A 335 0.85 -7.53 -7.82
C TYR A 335 0.75 -8.99 -8.30
N GLU A 336 1.38 -9.34 -9.43
CA GLU A 336 1.48 -10.73 -9.87
C GLU A 336 2.20 -11.62 -8.86
N LEU A 337 3.28 -11.14 -8.24
CA LEU A 337 4.04 -11.88 -7.23
C LEU A 337 3.31 -12.01 -5.89
N ALA A 338 2.62 -10.95 -5.46
CA ALA A 338 1.94 -10.92 -4.17
C ALA A 338 0.61 -11.68 -4.18
N PHE A 339 -0.11 -11.66 -5.30
CA PHE A 339 -1.41 -12.30 -5.43
C PHE A 339 -1.39 -13.56 -6.30
N GLY A 340 -0.30 -13.82 -7.07
CA GLY A 340 -0.19 -14.97 -7.96
C GLY A 340 -1.40 -15.11 -8.88
N ASP A 341 -1.90 -16.33 -9.07
CA ASP A 341 -3.13 -16.56 -9.84
C ASP A 341 -4.38 -15.96 -9.18
N PHE A 342 -4.34 -15.61 -7.88
CA PHE A 342 -5.41 -14.88 -7.20
C PHE A 342 -5.56 -13.45 -7.73
N ALA A 343 -4.52 -12.80 -8.20
CA ALA A 343 -4.63 -11.48 -8.82
C ALA A 343 -5.55 -11.53 -10.05
N LYS A 344 -5.47 -12.61 -10.81
CA LYS A 344 -6.35 -12.84 -11.99
C LYS A 344 -7.81 -13.13 -11.61
N LEU A 345 -8.02 -13.65 -10.38
CA LEU A 345 -9.36 -13.96 -9.85
C LEU A 345 -9.99 -12.80 -9.09
N MET A 346 -9.18 -11.90 -8.53
CA MET A 346 -9.66 -10.76 -7.71
C MET A 346 -9.81 -9.47 -8.49
N LEU A 347 -9.19 -9.34 -9.67
CA LEU A 347 -9.43 -8.20 -10.55
C LEU A 347 -10.78 -8.39 -11.26
N PRO A 348 -11.70 -7.43 -11.16
CA PRO A 348 -12.95 -7.50 -11.90
C PRO A 348 -12.64 -7.57 -13.40
N LYS A 349 -13.32 -8.47 -14.10
CA LYS A 349 -13.17 -8.57 -15.56
C LYS A 349 -13.70 -7.34 -16.27
N VAL A 350 -14.68 -6.69 -15.67
CA VAL A 350 -15.31 -5.47 -16.17
C VAL A 350 -15.38 -4.44 -15.07
N ILE A 351 -14.91 -3.23 -15.32
CA ILE A 351 -15.12 -2.06 -14.45
C ILE A 351 -16.00 -1.08 -15.17
N VAL A 352 -17.07 -0.68 -14.51
CA VAL A 352 -18.05 0.30 -15.02
C VAL A 352 -17.98 1.57 -14.19
N PHE A 353 -17.47 2.65 -14.78
CA PHE A 353 -17.58 3.98 -14.17
C PHE A 353 -18.93 4.59 -14.49
N CYS A 354 -19.67 4.93 -13.45
CA CYS A 354 -20.97 5.62 -13.56
C CYS A 354 -20.90 6.99 -12.85
N GLU A 355 -21.83 7.87 -13.20
CA GLU A 355 -21.98 9.15 -12.51
C GLU A 355 -22.28 8.92 -11.02
N GLY A 356 -21.88 9.87 -10.17
CA GLY A 356 -22.13 9.81 -8.73
C GLY A 356 -20.98 10.37 -7.92
N ASP A 357 -21.29 10.99 -6.78
CA ASP A 357 -20.28 11.57 -5.89
C ASP A 357 -19.82 10.53 -4.86
N PRO A 358 -18.56 10.08 -4.91
CA PRO A 358 -18.02 9.13 -3.94
C PRO A 358 -17.88 9.73 -2.53
N ASN A 359 -17.85 11.08 -2.42
CA ASN A 359 -17.68 11.81 -1.16
C ASN A 359 -18.95 12.52 -0.69
N GLY A 360 -20.00 12.51 -1.48
CA GLY A 360 -21.21 13.31 -1.27
C GLY A 360 -22.20 12.70 -0.28
N GLY A 361 -22.69 13.48 0.64
CA GLY A 361 -23.69 13.25 1.68
C GLY A 361 -24.76 12.16 1.46
N LYS A 362 -26.03 12.53 1.33
CA LYS A 362 -27.16 11.58 1.24
C LYS A 362 -27.21 10.77 -0.07
N ARG A 363 -26.53 11.19 -1.14
CA ARG A 363 -26.46 10.51 -2.44
C ARG A 363 -25.11 9.83 -2.71
N LYS A 364 -24.31 9.65 -1.68
CA LYS A 364 -23.03 8.95 -1.82
C LYS A 364 -23.24 7.58 -2.48
N ASP A 365 -22.49 7.32 -3.56
CA ASP A 365 -22.50 6.05 -4.29
C ASP A 365 -23.92 5.57 -4.74
N PHE A 366 -24.86 6.48 -4.97
CA PHE A 366 -26.26 6.12 -5.25
C PHE A 366 -26.39 5.30 -6.54
N ASP A 367 -25.91 5.82 -7.67
CA ASP A 367 -26.03 5.17 -8.98
C ASP A 367 -25.23 3.85 -9.03
N LYS A 368 -24.02 3.85 -8.46
CA LYS A 368 -23.21 2.64 -8.27
C LYS A 368 -24.00 1.54 -7.56
N THR A 369 -24.69 1.89 -6.49
CA THR A 369 -25.45 0.90 -5.70
C THR A 369 -26.62 0.34 -6.50
N ILE A 370 -27.33 1.17 -7.26
CA ILE A 370 -28.44 0.74 -8.12
C ILE A 370 -27.93 -0.23 -9.18
N TYR A 371 -26.90 0.14 -9.95
CA TYR A 371 -26.33 -0.73 -10.98
C TYR A 371 -25.80 -2.05 -10.39
N THR A 372 -25.10 -1.99 -9.26
CA THR A 372 -24.61 -3.21 -8.58
C THR A 372 -25.77 -4.13 -8.22
N THR A 373 -26.89 -3.59 -7.73
CA THR A 373 -28.06 -4.39 -7.36
C THR A 373 -28.76 -5.00 -8.58
N ILE A 374 -28.92 -4.22 -9.67
CA ILE A 374 -29.57 -4.70 -10.90
C ILE A 374 -28.78 -5.85 -11.55
N PHE A 375 -27.46 -5.73 -11.59
CA PHE A 375 -26.58 -6.63 -12.36
C PHE A 375 -25.87 -7.68 -11.51
N ALA A 376 -26.16 -7.77 -10.20
CA ALA A 376 -25.45 -8.67 -9.27
C ALA A 376 -25.44 -10.13 -9.73
N ASP A 377 -26.55 -10.64 -10.25
CA ASP A 377 -26.73 -12.06 -10.61
C ASP A 377 -26.26 -12.38 -12.03
N THR A 378 -26.35 -11.41 -12.96
CA THR A 378 -26.08 -11.65 -14.39
C THR A 378 -24.68 -11.23 -14.80
N HIS A 379 -24.10 -10.22 -14.15
CA HIS A 379 -22.76 -9.70 -14.40
C HIS A 379 -21.93 -9.65 -13.09
N PRO A 380 -21.72 -10.79 -12.39
CA PRO A 380 -20.97 -10.82 -11.14
C PRO A 380 -19.50 -10.42 -11.32
N GLU A 381 -19.00 -10.45 -12.57
CA GLU A 381 -17.65 -9.98 -12.94
C GLU A 381 -17.54 -8.46 -13.09
N ALA A 382 -18.67 -7.73 -13.11
CA ALA A 382 -18.70 -6.28 -13.28
C ALA A 382 -18.63 -5.55 -11.94
N PHE A 383 -17.70 -4.63 -11.84
CA PHE A 383 -17.50 -3.79 -10.67
C PHE A 383 -17.86 -2.33 -10.99
N PHE A 384 -18.90 -1.80 -10.34
CA PHE A 384 -19.35 -0.43 -10.55
C PHE A 384 -18.63 0.54 -9.60
N ILE A 385 -18.20 1.68 -10.13
CA ILE A 385 -17.48 2.73 -9.39
C ILE A 385 -18.11 4.07 -9.67
N SER A 386 -18.39 4.87 -8.63
CA SER A 386 -18.78 6.26 -8.77
C SER A 386 -17.60 7.10 -9.26
N GLY A 387 -17.66 7.60 -10.48
CA GLY A 387 -16.59 8.33 -11.16
C GLY A 387 -16.68 9.86 -11.04
N GLY A 388 -17.57 10.38 -10.22
CA GLY A 388 -17.81 11.83 -10.12
C GLY A 388 -18.81 12.33 -11.15
N SER A 389 -18.57 13.53 -11.67
CA SER A 389 -19.33 14.12 -12.78
C SER A 389 -18.90 13.53 -14.13
N CYS A 390 -19.66 13.82 -15.19
CA CYS A 390 -19.27 13.45 -16.55
C CYS A 390 -17.86 13.92 -16.91
N ASN A 391 -17.48 15.13 -16.52
CA ASN A 391 -16.13 15.66 -16.75
C ASN A 391 -15.05 14.88 -15.98
N ASP A 392 -15.36 14.39 -14.79
CA ASP A 392 -14.43 13.56 -14.01
C ASP A 392 -14.27 12.19 -14.68
N ILE A 393 -15.38 11.59 -15.17
CA ILE A 393 -15.36 10.31 -15.90
C ILE A 393 -14.59 10.44 -17.22
N GLU A 394 -14.74 11.56 -17.94
CA GLU A 394 -13.99 11.85 -19.16
C GLU A 394 -12.48 11.93 -18.88
N ASN A 395 -12.08 12.49 -17.74
CA ASN A 395 -10.70 12.72 -17.36
C ASN A 395 -10.10 11.63 -16.48
N ILE A 396 -10.83 10.56 -16.16
CA ILE A 396 -10.34 9.44 -15.32
C ILE A 396 -8.99 8.90 -15.81
N GLU A 397 -8.80 8.80 -17.13
CA GLU A 397 -7.53 8.35 -17.71
C GLU A 397 -6.37 9.33 -17.48
N ARG A 398 -6.64 10.62 -17.37
CA ARG A 398 -5.59 11.63 -17.08
C ARG A 398 -5.21 11.66 -15.60
N THR A 399 -6.17 11.37 -14.72
CA THR A 399 -5.97 11.48 -13.27
C THR A 399 -5.47 10.16 -12.66
N HIS A 400 -5.88 9.01 -13.23
CA HIS A 400 -5.54 7.67 -12.74
C HIS A 400 -5.05 6.74 -13.86
N GLY A 401 -4.82 7.25 -15.06
CA GLY A 401 -4.67 6.49 -16.30
C GLY A 401 -3.48 5.56 -16.35
N GLU A 402 -2.36 5.94 -15.76
CA GLU A 402 -1.17 5.08 -15.75
C GLU A 402 -1.35 3.88 -14.80
N ILE A 403 -1.95 4.10 -13.64
CA ILE A 403 -2.22 3.04 -12.65
C ILE A 403 -3.33 2.11 -13.16
N MET A 404 -4.42 2.70 -13.66
CA MET A 404 -5.59 1.96 -14.13
C MET A 404 -5.30 1.13 -15.39
N SER A 405 -4.60 1.71 -16.37
CA SER A 405 -4.24 0.99 -17.60
C SER A 405 -3.26 -0.15 -17.36
N THR A 406 -2.57 -0.15 -16.22
CA THR A 406 -1.59 -1.15 -15.80
C THR A 406 -2.23 -2.30 -15.06
N LEU A 407 -3.06 -2.00 -14.07
CA LEU A 407 -3.78 -3.01 -13.29
C LEU A 407 -4.85 -3.71 -14.12
N LEU A 408 -5.31 -3.07 -15.21
CA LEU A 408 -6.48 -3.46 -15.97
C LEU A 408 -6.18 -3.94 -17.41
N LYS A 409 -4.96 -4.40 -17.73
CA LYS A 409 -4.62 -4.94 -19.07
C LYS A 409 -5.59 -6.01 -19.58
N ASN A 410 -6.22 -6.74 -18.65
CA ASN A 410 -7.21 -7.80 -18.95
C ASN A 410 -8.61 -7.45 -18.45
N THR A 411 -8.85 -6.20 -18.05
CA THR A 411 -10.14 -5.71 -17.54
C THR A 411 -10.75 -4.77 -18.58
N GLN A 412 -11.98 -5.05 -18.96
CA GLN A 412 -12.76 -4.13 -19.80
C GLN A 412 -13.19 -2.94 -18.96
N VAL A 413 -12.89 -1.73 -19.42
CA VAL A 413 -13.33 -0.49 -18.76
C VAL A 413 -14.50 0.09 -19.56
N ILE A 414 -15.64 0.23 -18.92
CA ILE A 414 -16.84 0.85 -19.46
C ILE A 414 -17.06 2.16 -18.73
N LYS A 415 -17.41 3.22 -19.45
CA LYS A 415 -17.77 4.52 -18.90
C LYS A 415 -19.20 4.83 -19.29
N VAL A 416 -20.06 5.10 -18.30
CA VAL A 416 -21.49 5.35 -18.50
C VAL A 416 -21.87 6.66 -17.85
N VAL A 417 -22.61 7.50 -18.58
CA VAL A 417 -23.12 8.78 -18.10
C VAL A 417 -24.61 8.94 -18.43
N ASP A 418 -25.33 9.70 -17.63
CA ASP A 418 -26.70 10.11 -17.90
C ASP A 418 -26.78 10.89 -19.21
N ARG A 419 -27.89 10.83 -19.94
CA ARG A 419 -28.09 11.62 -21.15
C ARG A 419 -28.31 13.11 -20.85
N ASP A 420 -29.02 13.40 -19.79
CA ASP A 420 -29.44 14.76 -19.40
C ASP A 420 -29.97 15.61 -20.58
N ASP A 421 -29.49 16.85 -20.73
CA ASP A 421 -29.91 17.80 -21.80
C ASP A 421 -28.94 17.75 -23.01
N ARG A 422 -28.12 16.70 -23.16
CA ARG A 422 -27.11 16.62 -24.23
C ARG A 422 -27.71 16.55 -25.62
N SER A 423 -27.14 17.31 -26.52
CA SER A 423 -27.49 17.30 -27.93
C SER A 423 -26.97 16.00 -28.62
N PRO A 424 -27.54 15.59 -29.76
CA PRO A 424 -27.06 14.46 -30.52
C PRO A 424 -25.56 14.54 -30.89
N GLN A 425 -25.05 15.76 -31.09
CA GLN A 425 -23.64 15.99 -31.39
C GLN A 425 -22.76 15.68 -30.17
N GLU A 426 -23.12 16.19 -29.00
CA GLU A 426 -22.40 15.93 -27.74
C GLU A 426 -22.39 14.43 -27.39
N ILE A 427 -23.51 13.73 -27.63
CA ILE A 427 -23.61 12.28 -27.44
C ILE A 427 -22.63 11.56 -28.39
N SER A 428 -22.56 11.98 -29.67
CA SER A 428 -21.63 11.43 -30.64
C SER A 428 -20.16 11.68 -30.26
N ASP A 429 -19.87 12.87 -29.74
CA ASP A 429 -18.52 13.24 -29.30
C ASP A 429 -18.08 12.42 -28.07
N LEU A 430 -18.97 12.14 -27.13
CA LEU A 430 -18.73 11.27 -25.98
C LEU A 430 -18.54 9.81 -26.42
N ALA A 431 -19.37 9.33 -27.36
CA ALA A 431 -19.23 7.99 -27.93
C ALA A 431 -17.86 7.79 -28.63
N ALA A 432 -17.38 8.83 -29.36
CA ALA A 432 -16.04 8.82 -29.97
C ALA A 432 -14.90 8.74 -28.92
N LYS A 433 -15.15 9.16 -27.67
CA LYS A 433 -14.23 9.04 -26.53
C LYS A 433 -14.42 7.74 -25.74
N GLY A 434 -15.23 6.79 -26.23
CA GLY A 434 -15.53 5.53 -25.58
C GLY A 434 -16.44 5.65 -24.34
N ILE A 435 -17.20 6.74 -24.24
CA ILE A 435 -18.15 6.94 -23.16
C ILE A 435 -19.55 6.60 -23.65
N LYS A 436 -20.23 5.70 -22.96
CA LYS A 436 -21.61 5.32 -23.25
C LYS A 436 -22.56 6.29 -22.58
N VAL A 437 -23.53 6.79 -23.33
CA VAL A 437 -24.57 7.68 -22.84
C VAL A 437 -25.88 6.91 -22.80
N LEU A 438 -26.59 6.95 -21.68
CA LEU A 438 -27.90 6.29 -21.55
C LEU A 438 -28.88 6.82 -22.60
N LYS A 439 -29.77 5.97 -23.09
CA LYS A 439 -30.85 6.39 -24.02
C LYS A 439 -31.92 7.22 -23.30
N GLU A 440 -32.26 6.83 -22.09
CA GLU A 440 -33.12 7.62 -21.23
C GLU A 440 -32.33 8.78 -20.61
N ARG A 441 -33.07 9.80 -20.08
CA ARG A 441 -32.45 11.00 -19.54
C ARG A 441 -31.51 10.74 -18.38
N ASN A 442 -31.93 9.89 -17.44
CA ASN A 442 -31.19 9.54 -16.23
C ASN A 442 -31.54 8.12 -15.74
N LEU A 443 -30.78 7.60 -14.80
CA LEU A 443 -31.00 6.27 -14.24
C LEU A 443 -32.39 6.12 -13.59
N GLU A 444 -32.91 7.19 -12.99
CA GLU A 444 -34.24 7.18 -12.39
C GLU A 444 -35.36 6.87 -13.41
N SER A 445 -35.15 7.19 -14.70
CA SER A 445 -36.11 6.85 -15.76
C SER A 445 -36.33 5.34 -15.91
N TYR A 446 -35.27 4.55 -15.74
CA TYR A 446 -35.35 3.06 -15.76
C TYR A 446 -35.99 2.54 -14.48
N VAL A 447 -35.72 3.13 -13.33
CA VAL A 447 -36.25 2.69 -12.03
C VAL A 447 -37.75 2.97 -11.91
N PHE A 448 -38.21 4.08 -12.49
CA PHE A 448 -39.63 4.43 -12.51
C PHE A 448 -40.38 3.96 -13.78
N ASP A 449 -39.80 2.99 -14.51
CA ASP A 449 -40.47 2.34 -15.64
C ASP A 449 -41.81 1.73 -15.18
N ASP A 450 -42.83 1.80 -16.06
CA ASP A 450 -44.18 1.31 -15.75
C ASP A 450 -44.20 -0.16 -15.38
N THR A 451 -43.34 -0.96 -15.98
CA THR A 451 -43.20 -2.40 -15.66
C THR A 451 -42.68 -2.62 -14.25
N VAL A 452 -41.76 -1.78 -13.75
CA VAL A 452 -41.27 -1.81 -12.37
C VAL A 452 -42.35 -1.44 -11.37
N ILE A 453 -43.14 -0.39 -11.68
CA ILE A 453 -44.26 0.02 -10.84
C ILE A 453 -45.35 -1.08 -10.80
N LYS A 454 -45.61 -1.72 -11.94
CA LYS A 454 -46.50 -2.88 -12.00
C LYS A 454 -46.08 -3.98 -11.05
N LYS A 455 -44.78 -4.34 -11.11
CA LYS A 455 -44.18 -5.35 -10.24
C LYS A 455 -44.26 -4.96 -8.76
N LEU A 456 -44.09 -3.66 -8.45
CA LEU A 456 -44.26 -3.13 -7.09
C LEU A 456 -45.70 -3.34 -6.60
N CYS A 457 -46.71 -3.05 -7.43
CA CYS A 457 -48.11 -3.25 -7.08
C CYS A 457 -48.43 -4.73 -6.83
N GLU A 458 -47.90 -5.63 -7.67
CA GLU A 458 -48.04 -7.09 -7.50
C GLU A 458 -47.42 -7.54 -6.19
N THR A 459 -46.18 -7.12 -5.90
CA THR A 459 -45.44 -7.48 -4.68
C THR A 459 -46.12 -6.94 -3.42
N ALA A 460 -46.74 -5.79 -3.50
CA ALA A 460 -47.55 -5.20 -2.42
C ALA A 460 -48.92 -5.86 -2.22
N GLY A 461 -49.28 -6.84 -3.06
CA GLY A 461 -50.61 -7.46 -3.04
C GLY A 461 -51.75 -6.55 -3.52
N LYS A 462 -51.41 -5.52 -4.28
CA LYS A 462 -52.33 -4.48 -4.77
C LYS A 462 -52.25 -4.32 -6.30
N ALA A 463 -52.23 -5.42 -7.04
CA ALA A 463 -52.13 -5.41 -8.50
C ALA A 463 -53.20 -4.57 -9.20
N GLY A 464 -54.41 -4.46 -8.59
CA GLY A 464 -55.51 -3.63 -9.11
C GLY A 464 -55.25 -2.13 -9.05
N GLU A 465 -54.31 -1.66 -8.24
CA GLU A 465 -53.98 -0.25 -8.04
C GLU A 465 -52.96 0.30 -9.06
N PHE A 466 -52.54 -0.53 -10.00
CA PHE A 466 -51.52 -0.15 -10.99
C PHE A 466 -51.85 1.11 -11.77
N ASN A 467 -53.07 1.19 -12.34
CA ASN A 467 -53.48 2.36 -13.14
C ASN A 467 -53.47 3.65 -12.32
N GLU A 468 -53.82 3.57 -11.05
CA GLU A 468 -53.82 4.71 -10.14
C GLU A 468 -52.39 5.14 -9.78
N CYS A 469 -51.49 4.18 -9.54
CA CYS A 469 -50.07 4.46 -9.35
C CYS A 469 -49.45 5.16 -10.56
N ILE A 470 -49.78 4.73 -11.78
CA ILE A 470 -49.33 5.39 -13.03
C ILE A 470 -49.92 6.79 -13.16
N ARG A 471 -51.20 6.99 -12.82
CA ARG A 471 -51.82 8.31 -12.81
C ARG A 471 -51.07 9.26 -11.89
N GLU A 472 -50.81 8.86 -10.64
CA GLU A 472 -50.11 9.70 -9.67
C GLU A 472 -48.63 9.96 -10.08
N LYS A 473 -47.95 8.98 -10.68
CA LYS A 473 -46.62 9.22 -11.28
C LYS A 473 -46.68 10.32 -12.33
N ASN A 474 -47.64 10.24 -13.25
CA ASN A 474 -47.81 11.21 -14.33
C ASN A 474 -48.19 12.60 -13.81
N GLU A 475 -49.00 12.67 -12.75
CA GLU A 475 -49.35 13.94 -12.08
C GLU A 475 -48.12 14.59 -11.46
N ALA A 476 -47.24 13.82 -10.80
CA ALA A 476 -45.99 14.33 -10.27
C ALA A 476 -45.02 14.82 -11.38
N LEU A 477 -44.97 14.10 -12.51
CA LEU A 477 -44.21 14.53 -13.70
C LEU A 477 -44.78 15.83 -14.28
N ASN A 478 -46.07 15.90 -14.49
CA ASN A 478 -46.75 17.11 -15.01
C ASN A 478 -46.55 18.33 -14.10
N ALA A 479 -46.58 18.13 -12.78
CA ALA A 479 -46.24 19.17 -11.81
C ALA A 479 -44.77 19.60 -11.90
N SER A 480 -43.88 18.69 -12.22
CA SER A 480 -42.45 18.98 -12.46
C SER A 480 -42.25 19.78 -13.75
N ILE A 481 -42.92 19.39 -14.83
CA ILE A 481 -42.92 20.11 -16.12
C ILE A 481 -43.45 21.54 -15.94
N ALA A 482 -44.53 21.71 -15.18
CA ALA A 482 -45.08 23.03 -14.88
C ALA A 482 -44.10 23.94 -14.11
N ARG A 483 -43.12 23.36 -13.42
CA ARG A 483 -42.01 24.07 -12.75
C ARG A 483 -40.82 24.36 -13.69
N GLY A 484 -40.91 23.96 -14.96
CA GLY A 484 -39.87 24.21 -15.98
C GLY A 484 -38.87 23.08 -16.20
N ASN A 485 -39.08 21.89 -15.61
CA ASN A 485 -38.23 20.73 -15.83
C ASN A 485 -38.60 20.02 -17.16
N ALA A 486 -37.67 19.24 -17.69
CA ALA A 486 -37.89 18.49 -18.92
C ALA A 486 -38.98 17.40 -18.76
N PRO A 487 -39.71 17.06 -19.83
CA PRO A 487 -40.79 16.07 -19.76
C PRO A 487 -40.32 14.64 -19.40
N ASP A 488 -39.05 14.33 -19.65
CA ASP A 488 -38.42 13.05 -19.40
C ASP A 488 -37.51 13.06 -18.15
N ASP A 489 -37.59 14.11 -17.34
CA ASP A 489 -36.80 14.23 -16.10
C ASP A 489 -37.55 13.57 -14.93
N TYR A 490 -37.13 12.35 -14.58
CA TYR A 490 -37.59 11.61 -13.40
C TYR A 490 -36.81 11.92 -12.13
N LYS A 491 -35.64 12.54 -12.25
CA LYS A 491 -34.75 12.87 -11.13
C LYS A 491 -35.32 14.00 -10.26
N SER A 492 -35.91 15.05 -10.88
CA SER A 492 -36.50 16.17 -10.15
C SER A 492 -37.75 15.79 -9.36
N PRO A 493 -38.75 15.09 -9.93
CA PRO A 493 -39.99 14.72 -9.22
C PRO A 493 -39.87 13.41 -8.41
N ARG A 494 -38.71 12.77 -8.33
CA ARG A 494 -38.54 11.45 -7.66
C ARG A 494 -39.13 11.41 -6.25
N GLY A 495 -39.02 12.50 -5.49
CA GLY A 495 -39.57 12.61 -4.15
C GLY A 495 -41.10 12.54 -4.14
N ASP A 496 -41.74 13.27 -5.06
CA ASP A 496 -43.19 13.32 -5.21
C ASP A 496 -43.72 11.96 -5.67
N ILE A 497 -43.04 11.33 -6.67
CA ILE A 497 -43.39 9.98 -7.17
C ILE A 497 -43.25 8.94 -6.04
N CYS A 498 -42.14 8.90 -5.32
CA CYS A 498 -41.96 7.96 -4.23
C CYS A 498 -43.02 8.11 -3.13
N ASN A 499 -43.35 9.34 -2.76
CA ASN A 499 -44.36 9.63 -1.73
C ASN A 499 -45.77 9.21 -2.19
N ALA A 500 -46.12 9.46 -3.45
CA ALA A 500 -47.38 9.05 -4.03
C ALA A 500 -47.52 7.51 -4.01
N LEU A 501 -46.52 6.79 -4.53
CA LEU A 501 -46.51 5.32 -4.53
C LEU A 501 -46.60 4.74 -3.12
N LYS A 502 -45.83 5.25 -2.16
CA LYS A 502 -45.87 4.80 -0.77
C LYS A 502 -47.22 4.98 -0.14
N LYS A 503 -47.81 6.16 -0.31
CA LYS A 503 -49.14 6.51 0.23
C LYS A 503 -50.22 5.62 -0.38
N HIS A 504 -50.25 5.51 -1.71
CA HIS A 504 -51.28 4.77 -2.42
C HIS A 504 -51.24 3.27 -2.13
N LEU A 505 -50.03 2.70 -2.13
CA LEU A 505 -49.82 1.29 -1.81
C LEU A 505 -49.75 1.01 -0.30
N ALA A 506 -49.88 2.03 0.57
CA ALA A 506 -49.81 1.93 2.02
C ALA A 506 -48.53 1.21 2.51
N LEU A 507 -47.37 1.51 1.90
CA LEU A 507 -46.09 0.90 2.24
C LEU A 507 -45.50 1.56 3.49
N THR A 508 -45.29 0.80 4.54
CA THR A 508 -44.79 1.30 5.84
C THR A 508 -43.36 0.93 6.16
N LYS A 509 -42.79 -0.05 5.45
CA LYS A 509 -41.41 -0.59 5.70
C LYS A 509 -40.52 -0.41 4.48
N CYS A 510 -40.48 0.80 3.89
CA CYS A 510 -39.82 1.03 2.60
C CYS A 510 -38.86 2.22 2.57
N GLY A 511 -38.36 2.64 3.74
CA GLY A 511 -37.47 3.81 3.86
C GLY A 511 -38.21 5.16 3.80
N ASN A 512 -37.72 6.16 4.53
CA ASN A 512 -38.36 7.47 4.65
C ASN A 512 -37.94 8.46 3.56
N ILE A 513 -36.75 8.31 2.98
CA ILE A 513 -36.24 9.20 1.94
C ILE A 513 -36.33 8.55 0.55
N PRO A 514 -36.47 9.32 -0.53
CA PRO A 514 -36.62 8.82 -1.89
C PRO A 514 -35.46 7.87 -2.30
N GLU A 515 -34.23 8.23 -1.98
CA GLU A 515 -33.05 7.45 -2.31
C GLU A 515 -33.08 6.03 -1.71
N THR A 516 -33.51 5.92 -0.46
CA THR A 516 -33.67 4.62 0.20
C THR A 516 -34.81 3.79 -0.40
N PHE A 517 -35.93 4.44 -0.73
CA PHE A 517 -37.05 3.75 -1.38
C PHE A 517 -36.68 3.24 -2.78
N ILE A 518 -36.01 4.06 -3.58
CA ILE A 518 -35.51 3.66 -4.89
C ILE A 518 -34.55 2.48 -4.76
N ARG A 519 -33.54 2.61 -3.92
CA ARG A 519 -32.48 1.59 -3.76
C ARG A 519 -33.01 0.26 -3.20
N ASP A 520 -33.80 0.31 -2.13
CA ASP A 520 -34.13 -0.89 -1.35
C ASP A 520 -35.48 -1.50 -1.74
N THR A 521 -36.35 -0.75 -2.44
CA THR A 521 -37.71 -1.21 -2.78
C THR A 521 -37.89 -1.36 -4.29
N LEU A 522 -37.54 -0.35 -5.09
CA LEU A 522 -37.78 -0.39 -6.55
C LEU A 522 -36.69 -1.14 -7.29
N THR A 523 -35.41 -0.85 -7.00
CA THR A 523 -34.27 -1.44 -7.72
C THR A 523 -34.25 -2.98 -7.69
N PRO A 524 -34.53 -3.66 -6.56
CA PRO A 524 -34.58 -5.12 -6.53
C PRO A 524 -35.69 -5.78 -7.34
N LEU A 525 -36.67 -4.99 -7.80
CA LEU A 525 -37.75 -5.48 -8.66
C LEU A 525 -37.37 -5.56 -10.14
N ILE A 526 -36.26 -4.94 -10.52
CA ILE A 526 -35.76 -4.95 -11.91
C ILE A 526 -35.06 -6.29 -12.12
N THR A 527 -35.71 -7.21 -12.83
CA THR A 527 -35.25 -8.57 -13.06
C THR A 527 -34.88 -8.83 -14.52
N PRO A 528 -34.00 -9.80 -14.85
CA PRO A 528 -33.49 -10.03 -16.21
C PRO A 528 -34.55 -10.36 -17.28
N ASP A 529 -35.76 -10.79 -16.88
CA ASP A 529 -36.87 -11.04 -17.77
C ASP A 529 -37.56 -9.77 -18.26
N MET A 530 -37.38 -8.61 -17.57
CA MET A 530 -38.03 -7.36 -17.86
C MET A 530 -37.35 -6.62 -19.05
N ASP A 531 -38.17 -5.95 -19.86
CA ASP A 531 -37.66 -5.16 -21.00
C ASP A 531 -36.80 -3.98 -20.56
N VAL A 532 -37.11 -3.35 -19.43
CA VAL A 532 -36.32 -2.27 -18.85
C VAL A 532 -34.89 -2.75 -18.48
N TYR A 533 -34.77 -3.96 -17.92
CA TYR A 533 -33.49 -4.59 -17.63
C TYR A 533 -32.68 -4.80 -18.91
N LYS A 534 -33.26 -5.45 -19.93
CA LYS A 534 -32.60 -5.76 -21.20
C LYS A 534 -32.14 -4.50 -21.93
N ARG A 535 -32.93 -3.42 -21.92
CA ARG A 535 -32.51 -2.13 -22.49
C ARG A 535 -31.29 -1.59 -21.77
N LEU A 536 -31.31 -1.57 -20.45
CA LEU A 536 -30.20 -1.05 -19.66
C LEU A 536 -28.94 -1.92 -19.80
N GLU A 537 -29.09 -3.25 -19.84
CA GLU A 537 -28.00 -4.20 -20.09
C GLU A 537 -27.34 -3.97 -21.45
N GLU A 538 -28.15 -3.84 -22.52
CA GLU A 538 -27.64 -3.57 -23.87
C GLU A 538 -26.88 -2.24 -23.95
N GLU A 539 -27.35 -1.20 -23.28
CA GLU A 539 -26.73 0.11 -23.26
C GLU A 539 -25.38 0.11 -22.54
N ILE A 540 -25.26 -0.66 -21.47
CA ILE A 540 -24.02 -0.72 -20.67
C ILE A 540 -23.05 -1.76 -21.23
N PHE A 541 -23.51 -2.98 -21.50
CA PHE A 541 -22.65 -4.11 -21.87
C PHE A 541 -22.66 -4.46 -23.35
N GLY A 542 -23.63 -3.98 -24.12
CA GLY A 542 -23.71 -4.23 -25.57
C GLY A 542 -22.50 -3.67 -26.33
N ASP A 543 -22.03 -4.38 -27.36
CA ASP A 543 -20.92 -3.95 -28.20
C ASP A 543 -21.29 -2.74 -29.08
N ASN A 544 -20.45 -1.73 -29.13
CA ASN A 544 -20.55 -0.59 -30.04
C ASN A 544 -20.18 -0.98 -31.49
N ASN A 545 -20.66 -2.10 -32.01
CA ASN A 545 -20.45 -2.50 -33.40
C ASN A 545 -21.65 -2.06 -34.29
N ASN A 546 -21.69 -0.78 -34.63
CA ASN A 546 -22.36 -0.33 -35.84
C ASN A 546 -21.32 0.34 -36.76
N GLY A 547 -20.75 -0.46 -37.68
CA GLY A 547 -20.00 0.05 -38.83
C GLY A 547 -18.64 -0.59 -39.07
N GLY A 548 -18.59 -1.81 -39.62
CA GLY A 548 -17.36 -2.36 -40.16
C GLY A 548 -17.40 -3.87 -40.35
N THR A 549 -17.54 -4.33 -41.55
CA THR A 549 -17.49 -5.74 -41.99
C THR A 549 -16.32 -6.52 -41.39
N PRO A 550 -16.50 -7.82 -41.07
CA PRO A 550 -15.44 -8.64 -40.54
C PRO A 550 -14.40 -8.99 -41.62
N ASN A 551 -13.13 -8.68 -41.35
CA ASN A 551 -12.02 -9.28 -42.08
C ASN A 551 -11.65 -10.62 -41.40
N GLU A 552 -12.00 -11.70 -42.09
CA GLU A 552 -11.35 -13.00 -41.96
C GLU A 552 -9.87 -12.92 -42.34
N GLN A 553 -9.09 -13.75 -41.70
CA GLN A 553 -7.66 -14.10 -41.84
C GLN A 553 -6.76 -13.49 -40.78
N THR A 554 -6.20 -14.29 -39.85
CA THR A 554 -5.14 -15.27 -40.15
C THR A 554 -4.99 -16.24 -38.94
N LYS A 555 -5.15 -17.52 -39.26
CA LYS A 555 -4.50 -18.61 -38.52
C LYS A 555 -3.01 -18.61 -38.90
N ILE A 556 -2.10 -18.53 -37.97
CA ILE A 556 -0.93 -19.43 -37.83
C ILE A 556 -0.42 -19.25 -36.39
#